data_fa69a2d39ff281c08e6cbbd05e2db912
#
_entry.id   fa69a2d39ff281c08e6cbbd05e2db912
#
_cell.length_a   1.000
_cell.length_b   1.000
_cell.length_c   1.000
_cell.angle_alpha   90.00
_cell.angle_beta   90.00
_cell.angle_gamma   90.00
#
_symmetry.space_group_name_H-M   'P 1'
#
loop_
_entity.id
_entity.type
_entity.pdbx_description
1 polymer ?
#
loop_
_entity_poly.entity_id
_entity_poly.type
_entity_poly.pdbx_seq_one_letter_code
_entity_poly.pdbx_strand_id
1 'polypeptide(L)'
;MATVDRWLLPDGIEEVLPPEAARIEVARRQVLDLFQSWGYEFVVTPHIEYLESLLTGAGQDLDLRTFKVIDPKTGRQMGFRADITPQVARIDAHTLRREGPSRLCYAGSVLHAQPRALSSSRSPIQLGAELYGDASPSSDVEVISLMLAMLQLADVPDVHMDLGHVGIYRGLARAANLSVEVEQQLFDALQRKAIDEVTALTEGLPADLAGMLQALVGLCGGREVLVAARERHGTGHHHPHSQRRQPLAISPH
;
A
#
# COMPACT_ATOMS: atom_id res chain seq x y z
N MET A 1 -3.34 35.58 -31.90
CA MET A 1 -3.29 35.05 -30.52
C MET A 1 -4.47 34.13 -30.37
N ALA A 2 -4.24 32.82 -30.17
CA ALA A 2 -5.32 31.91 -29.89
C ALA A 2 -5.95 32.32 -28.54
N THR A 3 -7.26 32.55 -28.51
CA THR A 3 -8.01 32.78 -27.27
C THR A 3 -7.88 31.51 -26.43
N VAL A 4 -7.15 31.59 -25.32
CA VAL A 4 -7.11 30.53 -24.32
C VAL A 4 -8.55 30.37 -23.81
N ASP A 5 -9.10 29.19 -24.01
CA ASP A 5 -10.43 28.86 -23.48
C ASP A 5 -10.35 28.93 -21.95
N ARG A 6 -11.08 29.87 -21.35
CA ARG A 6 -11.10 30.12 -19.90
C ARG A 6 -11.67 28.96 -19.09
N TRP A 7 -12.41 28.08 -19.77
CA TRP A 7 -13.18 27.01 -19.14
C TRP A 7 -12.48 25.64 -19.27
N LEU A 8 -11.29 25.63 -19.90
CA LEU A 8 -10.51 24.40 -20.06
C LEU A 8 -9.96 23.95 -18.70
N LEU A 9 -10.25 22.71 -18.34
CA LEU A 9 -9.66 22.08 -17.16
C LEU A 9 -8.24 21.59 -17.48
N PRO A 10 -7.36 21.47 -16.46
CA PRO A 10 -6.05 20.84 -16.65
C PRO A 10 -6.17 19.40 -17.09
N ASP A 11 -5.18 18.91 -17.84
CA ASP A 11 -5.13 17.53 -18.30
C ASP A 11 -5.28 16.53 -17.14
N GLY A 12 -6.19 15.56 -17.29
CA GLY A 12 -6.49 14.53 -16.30
C GLY A 12 -7.32 15.02 -15.10
N ILE A 13 -7.79 16.28 -15.12
CA ILE A 13 -8.80 16.80 -14.18
C ILE A 13 -10.13 16.86 -14.92
N GLU A 14 -11.15 16.21 -14.36
CA GLU A 14 -12.46 16.05 -14.99
C GLU A 14 -13.57 16.40 -14.02
N GLU A 15 -14.68 16.90 -14.58
CA GLU A 15 -15.94 17.04 -13.86
C GLU A 15 -16.75 15.76 -14.02
N VAL A 16 -17.34 15.31 -12.93
CA VAL A 16 -18.30 14.19 -12.97
C VAL A 16 -19.71 14.80 -12.95
N LEU A 17 -20.41 14.66 -14.06
CA LEU A 17 -21.71 15.24 -14.26
C LEU A 17 -22.85 14.23 -14.00
N PRO A 18 -24.12 14.69 -13.78
CA PRO A 18 -25.26 13.79 -13.71
C PRO A 18 -25.47 13.02 -15.05
N PRO A 19 -25.87 11.74 -15.04
CA PRO A 19 -26.26 10.93 -13.86
C PRO A 19 -25.09 10.19 -13.19
N GLU A 20 -23.88 10.31 -13.69
CA GLU A 20 -22.72 9.54 -13.19
C GLU A 20 -22.34 9.94 -11.76
N ALA A 21 -22.38 11.22 -11.44
CA ALA A 21 -22.12 11.70 -10.08
C ALA A 21 -23.09 11.07 -9.05
N ALA A 22 -24.36 10.88 -9.43
CA ALA A 22 -25.32 10.20 -8.57
C ALA A 22 -24.98 8.72 -8.35
N ARG A 23 -24.53 8.02 -9.39
CA ARG A 23 -24.09 6.60 -9.27
C ARG A 23 -22.89 6.45 -8.37
N ILE A 24 -21.90 7.33 -8.52
CA ILE A 24 -20.70 7.34 -7.66
C ILE A 24 -21.10 7.58 -6.21
N GLU A 25 -21.99 8.53 -5.93
CA GLU A 25 -22.43 8.82 -4.56
C GLU A 25 -23.21 7.65 -3.94
N VAL A 26 -24.05 6.95 -4.70
CA VAL A 26 -24.72 5.73 -4.24
C VAL A 26 -23.70 4.65 -3.89
N ALA A 27 -22.74 4.37 -4.77
CA ALA A 27 -21.70 3.38 -4.54
C ALA A 27 -20.86 3.76 -3.31
N ARG A 28 -20.47 5.02 -3.15
CA ARG A 28 -19.73 5.52 -2.00
C ARG A 28 -20.45 5.26 -0.69
N ARG A 29 -21.76 5.53 -0.63
CA ARG A 29 -22.58 5.27 0.56
C ARG A 29 -22.65 3.79 0.88
N GLN A 30 -22.94 2.95 -0.11
CA GLN A 30 -23.01 1.51 0.07
C GLN A 30 -21.70 0.91 0.61
N VAL A 31 -20.54 1.37 0.10
CA VAL A 31 -19.24 0.92 0.60
C VAL A 31 -18.99 1.38 2.03
N LEU A 32 -19.37 2.62 2.39
CA LEU A 32 -19.22 3.10 3.78
C LEU A 32 -20.14 2.34 4.74
N ASP A 33 -21.37 2.02 4.33
CA ASP A 33 -22.30 1.22 5.12
C ASP A 33 -21.75 -0.21 5.32
N LEU A 34 -21.13 -0.79 4.28
CA LEU A 34 -20.42 -2.07 4.39
C LEU A 34 -19.29 -1.99 5.41
N PHE A 35 -18.42 -1.00 5.32
CA PHE A 35 -17.31 -0.81 6.28
C PHE A 35 -17.82 -0.65 7.71
N GLN A 36 -18.87 0.15 7.89
CA GLN A 36 -19.50 0.32 9.21
C GLN A 36 -20.08 -0.99 9.75
N SER A 37 -20.68 -1.83 8.90
CA SER A 37 -21.23 -3.14 9.30
C SER A 37 -20.14 -4.11 9.79
N TRP A 38 -18.88 -3.91 9.37
CA TRP A 38 -17.70 -4.65 9.83
C TRP A 38 -17.02 -4.00 11.04
N GLY A 39 -17.58 -2.91 11.59
CA GLY A 39 -17.06 -2.22 12.77
C GLY A 39 -15.97 -1.20 12.47
N TYR A 40 -15.83 -0.75 11.22
CA TYR A 40 -14.90 0.33 10.87
C TYR A 40 -15.53 1.70 11.14
N GLU A 41 -14.79 2.55 11.81
CA GLU A 41 -15.19 3.92 12.16
C GLU A 41 -14.74 4.90 11.07
N PHE A 42 -15.64 5.76 10.64
CA PHE A 42 -15.37 6.71 9.57
C PHE A 42 -14.56 7.90 10.08
N VAL A 43 -13.49 8.22 9.37
CA VAL A 43 -12.65 9.40 9.61
C VAL A 43 -12.61 10.31 8.38
N VAL A 44 -12.54 11.61 8.63
CA VAL A 44 -12.36 12.63 7.58
C VAL A 44 -11.00 13.28 7.77
N THR A 45 -10.16 13.16 6.77
CA THR A 45 -8.82 13.74 6.78
C THR A 45 -8.79 15.06 6.00
N PRO A 46 -7.90 16.03 6.34
CA PRO A 46 -7.77 17.26 5.59
C PRO A 46 -7.23 17.02 4.18
N HIS A 47 -7.59 17.87 3.21
CA HIS A 47 -7.10 17.78 1.84
C HIS A 47 -5.63 18.18 1.70
N ILE A 48 -5.15 19.01 2.64
CA ILE A 48 -3.81 19.57 2.61
C ILE A 48 -3.18 19.50 4.01
N GLU A 49 -1.91 19.15 4.06
CA GLU A 49 -1.11 19.10 5.29
C GLU A 49 0.30 19.63 5.02
N TYR A 50 1.09 19.88 6.07
CA TYR A 50 2.50 20.14 5.88
C TYR A 50 3.17 18.95 5.21
N LEU A 51 4.04 19.22 4.24
CA LEU A 51 4.65 18.21 3.39
C LEU A 51 5.39 17.15 4.22
N GLU A 52 6.12 17.56 5.23
CA GLU A 52 6.84 16.69 6.15
C GLU A 52 5.91 15.71 6.90
N SER A 53 4.72 16.16 7.29
CA SER A 53 3.72 15.30 7.94
C SER A 53 3.11 14.30 6.96
N LEU A 54 2.79 14.78 5.76
CA LEU A 54 2.13 13.99 4.73
C LEU A 54 3.03 12.87 4.19
N LEU A 55 4.34 13.09 4.15
CA LEU A 55 5.33 12.14 3.62
C LEU A 55 6.00 11.27 4.71
N THR A 56 5.67 11.46 5.97
CA THR A 56 6.23 10.64 7.06
C THR A 56 5.87 9.18 6.85
N GLY A 57 6.89 8.31 6.74
CA GLY A 57 6.73 6.89 6.49
C GLY A 57 6.30 6.51 5.07
N ALA A 58 6.18 7.49 4.17
CA ALA A 58 5.85 7.27 2.77
C ALA A 58 7.11 7.04 1.92
N GLY A 59 6.99 6.24 0.87
CA GLY A 59 8.07 6.05 -0.11
C GLY A 59 8.26 7.25 -1.04
N GLN A 60 9.37 7.28 -1.78
CA GLN A 60 9.68 8.33 -2.77
C GLN A 60 8.58 8.50 -3.83
N ASP A 61 7.87 7.43 -4.15
CA ASP A 61 6.77 7.46 -5.14
C ASP A 61 5.64 8.41 -4.71
N LEU A 62 5.29 8.46 -3.42
CA LEU A 62 4.26 9.38 -2.93
C LEU A 62 4.70 10.84 -3.02
N ASP A 63 5.98 11.14 -2.78
CA ASP A 63 6.52 12.50 -2.91
C ASP A 63 6.42 13.02 -4.34
N LEU A 64 6.74 12.18 -5.34
CA LEU A 64 6.62 12.51 -6.77
C LEU A 64 5.17 12.74 -7.21
N ARG A 65 4.22 12.10 -6.55
CA ARG A 65 2.78 12.20 -6.85
C ARG A 65 2.07 13.31 -6.10
N THR A 66 2.73 13.96 -5.15
CA THR A 66 2.14 14.98 -4.30
C THR A 66 2.27 16.37 -4.94
N PHE A 67 1.16 17.08 -5.11
CA PHE A 67 1.16 18.50 -5.44
C PHE A 67 1.67 19.31 -4.23
N LYS A 68 2.69 20.11 -4.47
CA LYS A 68 3.35 20.94 -3.44
C LYS A 68 2.95 22.39 -3.61
N VAL A 69 2.61 23.03 -2.50
CA VAL A 69 2.26 24.46 -2.44
C VAL A 69 2.95 25.11 -1.25
N ILE A 70 3.10 26.42 -1.29
CA ILE A 70 3.63 27.21 -0.16
C ILE A 70 2.46 27.81 0.58
N ASP A 71 2.40 27.61 1.90
CA ASP A 71 1.43 28.28 2.77
C ASP A 71 1.73 29.79 2.79
N PRO A 72 0.84 30.64 2.28
CA PRO A 72 1.09 32.10 2.23
C PRO A 72 1.15 32.73 3.62
N LYS A 73 0.63 32.04 4.65
CA LYS A 73 0.61 32.52 6.03
C LYS A 73 1.92 32.27 6.77
N THR A 74 2.53 31.11 6.55
CA THR A 74 3.71 30.66 7.31
C THR A 74 4.96 30.51 6.48
N GLY A 75 4.87 30.51 5.15
CA GLY A 75 5.97 30.24 4.22
C GLY A 75 6.40 28.77 4.16
N ARG A 76 5.73 27.85 4.91
CA ARG A 76 6.05 26.43 4.94
C ARG A 76 5.50 25.71 3.72
N GLN A 77 6.18 24.65 3.32
CA GLN A 77 5.68 23.76 2.28
C GLN A 77 4.53 22.89 2.79
N MET A 78 3.49 22.82 1.98
CA MET A 78 2.34 21.92 2.16
C MET A 78 2.17 21.04 0.92
N GLY A 79 1.45 19.92 1.09
CA GLY A 79 1.06 19.03 -0.01
C GLY A 79 -0.43 18.76 -0.01
N PHE A 80 -1.02 18.62 -1.21
CA PHE A 80 -2.32 18.00 -1.35
C PHE A 80 -2.17 16.48 -1.23
N ARG A 81 -3.07 15.84 -0.49
CA ARG A 81 -3.02 14.40 -0.30
C ARG A 81 -3.12 13.66 -1.65
N ALA A 82 -2.12 12.86 -1.97
CA ALA A 82 -2.13 11.92 -3.10
C ALA A 82 -2.59 10.52 -2.67
N ASP A 83 -2.65 10.28 -1.36
CA ASP A 83 -3.14 9.07 -0.70
C ASP A 83 -3.66 9.42 0.70
N ILE A 84 -4.75 8.79 1.13
CA ILE A 84 -5.37 9.03 2.45
C ILE A 84 -4.76 8.12 3.52
N THR A 85 -4.25 6.94 3.16
CA THR A 85 -3.67 5.96 4.09
C THR A 85 -2.65 6.55 5.08
N PRO A 86 -1.65 7.36 4.66
CA PRO A 86 -0.68 7.95 5.60
C PRO A 86 -1.34 8.88 6.63
N GLN A 87 -2.38 9.61 6.23
CA GLN A 87 -3.11 10.50 7.13
C GLN A 87 -3.90 9.71 8.19
N VAL A 88 -4.51 8.57 7.79
CA VAL A 88 -5.24 7.69 8.71
C VAL A 88 -4.28 7.01 9.68
N ALA A 89 -3.11 6.55 9.20
CA ALA A 89 -2.05 6.01 10.05
C ALA A 89 -1.58 7.04 11.10
N ARG A 90 -1.42 8.31 10.70
CA ARG A 90 -1.09 9.40 11.62
C ARG A 90 -2.21 9.65 12.64
N ILE A 91 -3.48 9.60 12.22
CA ILE A 91 -4.63 9.76 13.13
C ILE A 91 -4.62 8.65 14.19
N ASP A 92 -4.41 7.40 13.78
CA ASP A 92 -4.33 6.28 14.74
C ASP A 92 -3.17 6.48 15.72
N ALA A 93 -1.95 6.71 15.19
CA ALA A 93 -0.73 6.78 16.00
C ALA A 93 -0.65 8.01 16.91
N HIS A 94 -1.15 9.17 16.47
CA HIS A 94 -0.91 10.45 17.15
C HIS A 94 -2.16 11.10 17.74
N THR A 95 -3.34 10.86 17.16
CA THR A 95 -4.57 11.52 17.60
C THR A 95 -5.42 10.61 18.47
N LEU A 96 -5.75 9.40 17.98
CA LEU A 96 -6.60 8.46 18.70
C LEU A 96 -5.83 7.74 19.81
N ARG A 97 -4.63 7.23 19.50
CA ARG A 97 -3.74 6.54 20.46
C ARG A 97 -4.45 5.45 21.25
N ARG A 98 -5.28 4.66 20.59
CA ARG A 98 -6.06 3.60 21.22
C ARG A 98 -5.20 2.40 21.59
N GLU A 99 -5.51 1.73 22.68
CA GLU A 99 -4.97 0.41 22.97
C GLU A 99 -5.81 -0.65 22.25
N GLY A 100 -5.11 -1.65 21.64
CA GLY A 100 -5.74 -2.74 20.91
C GLY A 100 -6.07 -2.41 19.45
N PRO A 101 -6.86 -3.28 18.78
CA PRO A 101 -7.19 -3.12 17.38
C PRO A 101 -8.03 -1.88 17.10
N SER A 102 -7.60 -1.09 16.11
CA SER A 102 -8.29 0.11 15.64
C SER A 102 -8.71 -0.11 14.18
N ARG A 103 -10.01 0.03 13.90
CA ARG A 103 -10.61 -0.13 12.58
C ARG A 103 -11.09 1.22 12.09
N LEU A 104 -10.45 1.76 11.08
CA LEU A 104 -10.76 3.07 10.53
C LEU A 104 -11.07 2.96 9.04
N CYS A 105 -12.04 3.74 8.56
CA CYS A 105 -12.36 3.80 7.14
C CYS A 105 -12.51 5.25 6.67
N TYR A 106 -12.37 5.45 5.38
CA TYR A 106 -12.42 6.77 4.78
C TYR A 106 -12.98 6.73 3.35
N ALA A 107 -13.47 7.87 2.90
CA ALA A 107 -13.84 8.14 1.51
C ALA A 107 -13.57 9.60 1.20
N GLY A 108 -12.77 9.88 0.17
CA GLY A 108 -12.46 11.25 -0.20
C GLY A 108 -11.68 11.36 -1.50
N SER A 109 -11.67 12.55 -2.08
CA SER A 109 -10.86 12.83 -3.26
C SER A 109 -9.39 12.92 -2.89
N VAL A 110 -8.54 12.41 -3.76
CA VAL A 110 -7.08 12.60 -3.74
C VAL A 110 -6.65 13.33 -5.00
N LEU A 111 -5.45 13.91 -5.00
CA LEU A 111 -4.95 14.67 -6.15
C LEU A 111 -3.55 14.21 -6.50
N HIS A 112 -3.38 13.73 -7.74
CA HIS A 112 -2.11 13.23 -8.24
C HIS A 112 -1.41 14.26 -9.13
N ALA A 113 -0.20 14.66 -8.78
CA ALA A 113 0.64 15.51 -9.63
C ALA A 113 0.99 14.81 -10.95
N GLN A 114 1.20 13.49 -10.88
CA GLN A 114 1.43 12.64 -12.04
C GLN A 114 0.43 11.47 -12.02
N PRO A 115 -0.31 11.21 -13.12
CA PRO A 115 -1.20 10.07 -13.21
C PRO A 115 -0.40 8.76 -13.27
N ARG A 116 -0.98 7.66 -12.77
CA ARG A 116 -0.36 6.32 -12.85
C ARG A 116 -0.32 5.77 -14.28
N ALA A 117 -1.26 6.16 -15.10
CA ALA A 117 -1.36 5.78 -16.51
C ALA A 117 -1.89 6.98 -17.31
N LEU A 118 -1.62 6.99 -18.62
CA LEU A 118 -1.97 8.09 -19.52
C LEU A 118 -3.47 8.45 -19.53
N SER A 119 -4.35 7.50 -19.17
CA SER A 119 -5.81 7.68 -19.16
C SER A 119 -6.42 7.74 -17.75
N SER A 120 -5.58 7.80 -16.69
CA SER A 120 -6.11 7.83 -15.33
C SER A 120 -6.42 9.24 -14.86
N SER A 121 -7.56 9.42 -14.19
CA SER A 121 -7.90 10.67 -13.52
C SER A 121 -6.82 11.08 -12.52
N ARG A 122 -6.51 12.38 -12.49
CA ARG A 122 -5.62 12.97 -11.47
C ARG A 122 -6.37 13.35 -10.19
N SER A 123 -7.69 13.29 -10.21
CA SER A 123 -8.54 13.59 -9.04
C SER A 123 -9.52 12.45 -8.74
N PRO A 124 -9.05 11.20 -8.52
CA PRO A 124 -9.95 10.09 -8.21
C PRO A 124 -10.51 10.20 -6.79
N ILE A 125 -11.65 9.52 -6.57
CA ILE A 125 -12.18 9.28 -5.23
C ILE A 125 -11.52 7.99 -4.70
N GLN A 126 -10.90 8.08 -3.53
CA GLN A 126 -10.33 6.94 -2.82
C GLN A 126 -11.24 6.56 -1.66
N LEU A 127 -11.57 5.26 -1.60
CA LEU A 127 -12.21 4.63 -0.44
C LEU A 127 -11.24 3.61 0.13
N GLY A 128 -11.21 3.47 1.45
CA GLY A 128 -10.34 2.51 2.10
C GLY A 128 -10.75 2.20 3.52
N ALA A 129 -10.23 1.08 4.01
CA ALA A 129 -10.37 0.60 5.37
C ALA A 129 -9.00 0.12 5.87
N GLU A 130 -8.64 0.54 7.07
CA GLU A 130 -7.34 0.29 7.69
C GLU A 130 -7.56 -0.38 9.05
N LEU A 131 -6.82 -1.45 9.31
CA LEU A 131 -6.81 -2.14 10.59
C LEU A 131 -5.42 -2.02 11.22
N TYR A 132 -5.36 -1.37 12.37
CA TYR A 132 -4.13 -1.16 13.14
C TYR A 132 -4.15 -1.92 14.47
N GLY A 133 -2.98 -2.14 15.06
CA GLY A 133 -2.86 -2.67 16.42
C GLY A 133 -2.97 -4.19 16.56
N ASP A 134 -3.26 -4.92 15.48
CA ASP A 134 -3.27 -6.39 15.46
C ASP A 134 -2.43 -6.94 14.29
N ALA A 135 -1.38 -7.69 14.62
CA ALA A 135 -0.47 -8.29 13.64
C ALA A 135 -0.78 -9.78 13.37
N SER A 136 -1.96 -10.24 13.76
CA SER A 136 -2.36 -11.63 13.57
C SER A 136 -2.80 -11.92 12.12
N PRO A 137 -2.66 -13.15 11.63
CA PRO A 137 -3.19 -13.54 10.32
C PRO A 137 -4.71 -13.37 10.19
N SER A 138 -5.46 -13.34 11.31
CA SER A 138 -6.90 -13.09 11.28
C SER A 138 -7.23 -11.67 10.83
N SER A 139 -6.40 -10.69 11.18
CA SER A 139 -6.55 -9.32 10.69
C SER A 139 -6.26 -9.19 9.19
N ASP A 140 -5.26 -9.92 8.68
CA ASP A 140 -5.01 -9.98 7.24
C ASP A 140 -6.21 -10.59 6.50
N VAL A 141 -6.78 -11.69 7.03
CA VAL A 141 -7.97 -12.33 6.46
C VAL A 141 -9.19 -11.41 6.54
N GLU A 142 -9.38 -10.65 7.61
CA GLU A 142 -10.47 -9.68 7.76
C GLU A 142 -10.40 -8.62 6.65
N VAL A 143 -9.24 -7.98 6.49
CA VAL A 143 -9.06 -6.92 5.47
C VAL A 143 -9.24 -7.46 4.05
N ILE A 144 -8.71 -8.65 3.74
CA ILE A 144 -8.87 -9.30 2.44
C ILE A 144 -10.36 -9.61 2.19
N SER A 145 -11.06 -10.16 3.19
CA SER A 145 -12.48 -10.51 3.07
C SER A 145 -13.35 -9.27 2.86
N LEU A 146 -13.03 -8.18 3.57
CA LEU A 146 -13.71 -6.89 3.40
C LEU A 146 -13.48 -6.32 2.00
N MET A 147 -12.25 -6.39 1.49
CA MET A 147 -11.93 -5.97 0.11
C MET A 147 -12.74 -6.77 -0.92
N LEU A 148 -12.83 -8.10 -0.77
CA LEU A 148 -13.61 -8.94 -1.67
C LEU A 148 -15.11 -8.62 -1.59
N ALA A 149 -15.64 -8.38 -0.39
CA ALA A 149 -17.03 -7.98 -0.19
C ALA A 149 -17.33 -6.61 -0.85
N MET A 150 -16.39 -5.67 -0.77
CA MET A 150 -16.50 -4.37 -1.44
C MET A 150 -16.50 -4.52 -2.97
N LEU A 151 -15.63 -5.34 -3.53
CA LEU A 151 -15.58 -5.59 -4.98
C LEU A 151 -16.85 -6.29 -5.47
N GLN A 152 -17.39 -7.23 -4.69
CA GLN A 152 -18.68 -7.86 -4.98
C GLN A 152 -19.83 -6.86 -4.94
N LEU A 153 -19.86 -5.94 -3.96
CA LEU A 153 -20.85 -4.87 -3.85
C LEU A 153 -20.80 -3.92 -5.05
N ALA A 154 -19.60 -3.71 -5.60
CA ALA A 154 -19.36 -2.88 -6.78
C ALA A 154 -19.60 -3.62 -8.11
N ASP A 155 -20.13 -4.85 -8.08
CA ASP A 155 -20.35 -5.71 -9.26
C ASP A 155 -19.09 -5.89 -10.14
N VAL A 156 -17.89 -5.94 -9.52
CA VAL A 156 -16.66 -6.22 -10.25
C VAL A 156 -16.59 -7.72 -10.55
N PRO A 157 -16.69 -8.15 -11.82
CA PRO A 157 -16.63 -9.55 -12.19
C PRO A 157 -15.17 -10.06 -12.15
N ASP A 158 -15.01 -11.38 -12.08
CA ASP A 158 -13.77 -12.11 -12.32
C ASP A 158 -12.56 -11.58 -11.53
N VAL A 159 -12.75 -11.38 -10.23
CA VAL A 159 -11.68 -10.89 -9.35
C VAL A 159 -10.57 -11.92 -9.25
N HIS A 160 -9.36 -11.54 -9.67
CA HIS A 160 -8.13 -12.30 -9.46
C HIS A 160 -7.34 -11.65 -8.32
N MET A 161 -6.90 -12.48 -7.37
CA MET A 161 -6.16 -12.00 -6.20
C MET A 161 -4.82 -12.72 -6.08
N ASP A 162 -3.74 -11.96 -6.12
CA ASP A 162 -2.39 -12.45 -5.83
C ASP A 162 -2.03 -12.16 -4.37
N LEU A 163 -1.59 -13.18 -3.66
CA LEU A 163 -1.11 -13.06 -2.28
C LEU A 163 0.40 -13.23 -2.23
N GLY A 164 1.09 -12.26 -1.64
CA GLY A 164 2.52 -12.31 -1.42
C GLY A 164 2.88 -12.04 0.04
N HIS A 165 3.96 -12.64 0.51
CA HIS A 165 4.47 -12.44 1.87
C HIS A 165 5.94 -12.00 1.84
N VAL A 166 6.18 -10.71 1.91
CA VAL A 166 7.54 -10.10 1.88
C VAL A 166 8.45 -10.64 3.00
N GLY A 167 7.86 -11.11 4.12
CA GLY A 167 8.60 -11.71 5.22
C GLY A 167 9.40 -12.96 4.82
N ILE A 168 8.99 -13.69 3.79
CA ILE A 168 9.73 -14.85 3.25
C ILE A 168 11.06 -14.34 2.68
N TYR A 169 11.00 -13.38 1.76
CA TYR A 169 12.20 -12.76 1.18
C TYR A 169 13.11 -12.14 2.25
N ARG A 170 12.56 -11.29 3.14
CA ARG A 170 13.32 -10.67 4.22
C ARG A 170 13.95 -11.68 5.19
N GLY A 171 13.30 -12.82 5.39
CA GLY A 171 13.86 -13.92 6.19
C GLY A 171 15.11 -14.51 5.54
N LEU A 172 15.04 -14.79 4.24
CA LEU A 172 16.17 -15.32 3.47
C LEU A 172 17.31 -14.30 3.34
N ALA A 173 17.00 -13.04 3.04
CA ALA A 173 17.98 -11.96 2.94
C ALA A 173 18.76 -11.78 4.25
N ARG A 174 18.08 -11.83 5.40
CA ARG A 174 18.72 -11.79 6.72
C ARG A 174 19.58 -13.03 6.98
N ALA A 175 19.10 -14.22 6.63
CA ALA A 175 19.87 -15.46 6.80
C ALA A 175 21.12 -15.47 5.92
N ALA A 176 21.06 -14.85 4.74
CA ALA A 176 22.20 -14.68 3.84
C ALA A 176 23.11 -13.49 4.23
N ASN A 177 22.76 -12.72 5.27
CA ASN A 177 23.50 -11.53 5.73
C ASN A 177 23.82 -10.55 4.59
N LEU A 178 22.81 -10.27 3.72
CA LEU A 178 22.98 -9.35 2.60
C LEU A 178 23.18 -7.91 3.10
N SER A 179 24.00 -7.13 2.37
CA SER A 179 24.04 -5.69 2.58
C SER A 179 22.74 -5.04 2.12
N VAL A 180 22.44 -3.84 2.62
CA VAL A 180 21.20 -3.11 2.28
C VAL A 180 21.09 -2.89 0.77
N GLU A 181 22.22 -2.59 0.11
CA GLU A 181 22.29 -2.35 -1.32
C GLU A 181 21.98 -3.62 -2.12
N VAL A 182 22.57 -4.76 -1.73
CA VAL A 182 22.33 -6.05 -2.40
C VAL A 182 20.90 -6.53 -2.14
N GLU A 183 20.38 -6.36 -0.91
CA GLU A 183 19.01 -6.68 -0.58
C GLU A 183 18.03 -5.91 -1.49
N GLN A 184 18.25 -4.61 -1.69
CA GLN A 184 17.39 -3.79 -2.57
C GLN A 184 17.50 -4.23 -4.03
N GLN A 185 18.71 -4.43 -4.57
CA GLN A 185 18.91 -4.87 -5.94
C GLN A 185 18.28 -6.25 -6.20
N LEU A 186 18.44 -7.18 -5.25
CA LEU A 186 17.86 -8.51 -5.35
C LEU A 186 16.33 -8.46 -5.28
N PHE A 187 15.75 -7.60 -4.43
CA PHE A 187 14.30 -7.38 -4.37
C PHE A 187 13.75 -6.86 -5.70
N ASP A 188 14.41 -5.86 -6.28
CA ASP A 188 14.02 -5.29 -7.58
C ASP A 188 14.14 -6.31 -8.73
N ALA A 189 15.19 -7.13 -8.73
CA ALA A 189 15.38 -8.21 -9.70
C ALA A 189 14.29 -9.30 -9.58
N LEU A 190 13.92 -9.67 -8.34
CA LEU A 190 12.82 -10.62 -8.07
C LEU A 190 11.47 -10.08 -8.54
N GLN A 191 11.17 -8.81 -8.31
CA GLN A 191 9.92 -8.17 -8.80
C GLN A 191 9.82 -8.19 -10.32
N ARG A 192 10.93 -7.97 -11.03
CA ARG A 192 11.02 -8.02 -12.49
C ARG A 192 11.13 -9.44 -13.04
N LYS A 193 11.25 -10.45 -12.18
CA LYS A 193 11.52 -11.85 -12.54
C LYS A 193 12.77 -12.02 -13.39
N ALA A 194 13.79 -11.22 -13.13
CA ALA A 194 15.06 -11.19 -13.86
C ALA A 194 15.99 -12.32 -13.35
N ILE A 195 15.80 -13.53 -13.84
CA ILE A 195 16.47 -14.77 -13.37
C ILE A 195 17.98 -14.64 -13.38
N ASP A 196 18.56 -14.10 -14.46
CA ASP A 196 20.01 -13.96 -14.62
C ASP A 196 20.61 -12.99 -13.58
N GLU A 197 19.91 -11.87 -13.30
CA GLU A 197 20.33 -10.90 -12.29
C GLU A 197 20.24 -11.52 -10.88
N VAL A 198 19.16 -12.24 -10.58
CA VAL A 198 19.00 -12.94 -9.29
C VAL A 198 20.12 -13.97 -9.12
N THR A 199 20.48 -14.70 -10.16
CA THR A 199 21.57 -15.67 -10.15
C THR A 199 22.90 -14.97 -9.84
N ALA A 200 23.23 -13.89 -10.57
CA ALA A 200 24.44 -13.12 -10.36
C ALA A 200 24.53 -12.50 -8.94
N LEU A 201 23.43 -11.93 -8.43
CA LEU A 201 23.38 -11.32 -7.10
C LEU A 201 23.47 -12.34 -5.95
N THR A 202 23.21 -13.61 -6.24
CA THR A 202 23.31 -14.71 -5.27
C THR A 202 24.61 -15.51 -5.38
N GLU A 203 25.50 -15.16 -6.32
CA GLU A 203 26.82 -15.74 -6.43
C GLU A 203 27.65 -15.49 -5.15
N GLY A 204 28.28 -16.55 -4.63
CA GLY A 204 29.09 -16.46 -3.41
C GLY A 204 28.31 -16.66 -2.11
N LEU A 205 26.97 -16.77 -2.16
CA LEU A 205 26.19 -17.19 -1.01
C LEU A 205 26.28 -18.72 -0.78
N PRO A 206 26.00 -19.20 0.45
CA PRO A 206 25.82 -20.63 0.68
C PRO A 206 24.80 -21.22 -0.29
N ALA A 207 25.11 -22.38 -0.87
CA ALA A 207 24.34 -22.99 -1.96
C ALA A 207 22.84 -23.13 -1.63
N ASP A 208 22.51 -23.48 -0.38
CA ASP A 208 21.14 -23.61 0.08
C ASP A 208 20.37 -22.27 0.01
N LEU A 209 20.99 -21.18 0.50
CA LEU A 209 20.39 -19.85 0.49
C LEU A 209 20.28 -19.27 -0.92
N ALA A 210 21.32 -19.45 -1.74
CA ALA A 210 21.29 -19.06 -3.14
C ALA A 210 20.14 -19.77 -3.88
N GLY A 211 20.03 -21.09 -3.72
CA GLY A 211 18.97 -21.89 -4.31
C GLY A 211 17.57 -21.47 -3.86
N MET A 212 17.39 -21.13 -2.57
CA MET A 212 16.14 -20.63 -2.03
C MET A 212 15.74 -19.26 -2.64
N LEU A 213 16.68 -18.32 -2.68
CA LEU A 213 16.43 -16.99 -3.25
C LEU A 213 16.11 -17.06 -4.76
N GLN A 214 16.86 -17.87 -5.51
CA GLN A 214 16.61 -18.09 -6.94
C GLN A 214 15.25 -18.77 -7.19
N ALA A 215 14.84 -19.69 -6.33
CA ALA A 215 13.55 -20.37 -6.43
C ALA A 215 12.35 -19.41 -6.30
N LEU A 216 12.50 -18.29 -5.58
CA LEU A 216 11.42 -17.30 -5.40
C LEU A 216 10.90 -16.75 -6.73
N VAL A 217 11.74 -16.65 -7.76
CA VAL A 217 11.33 -16.16 -9.10
C VAL A 217 10.22 -17.01 -9.71
N GLY A 218 10.28 -18.33 -9.48
CA GLY A 218 9.34 -19.31 -10.04
C GLY A 218 8.22 -19.73 -9.08
N LEU A 219 8.26 -19.30 -7.81
CA LEU A 219 7.25 -19.66 -6.81
C LEU A 219 6.02 -18.72 -6.91
N CYS A 220 5.37 -18.73 -8.06
CA CYS A 220 4.07 -18.08 -8.27
C CYS A 220 3.10 -19.07 -8.93
N GLY A 221 1.85 -19.10 -8.45
CA GLY A 221 0.83 -20.05 -8.89
C GLY A 221 -0.21 -20.31 -7.80
N GLY A 222 -0.96 -21.39 -7.92
CA GLY A 222 -1.97 -21.77 -6.95
C GLY A 222 -1.39 -22.47 -5.70
N ARG A 223 -2.23 -23.22 -5.01
CA ARG A 223 -1.84 -23.90 -3.76
C ARG A 223 -0.71 -24.93 -3.94
N GLU A 224 -0.52 -25.46 -5.13
CA GLU A 224 0.55 -26.39 -5.49
C GLU A 224 1.94 -25.78 -5.28
N VAL A 225 2.08 -24.48 -5.46
CA VAL A 225 3.33 -23.75 -5.22
C VAL A 225 3.78 -23.85 -3.74
N LEU A 226 2.85 -23.89 -2.81
CA LEU A 226 3.15 -24.03 -1.38
C LEU A 226 3.75 -25.41 -1.07
N VAL A 227 3.33 -26.45 -1.80
CA VAL A 227 3.90 -27.81 -1.67
C VAL A 227 5.31 -27.81 -2.24
N ALA A 228 5.49 -27.28 -3.45
CA ALA A 228 6.79 -27.18 -4.09
C ALA A 228 7.79 -26.33 -3.27
N ALA A 229 7.32 -25.27 -2.63
CA ALA A 229 8.14 -24.46 -1.75
C ALA A 229 8.60 -25.25 -0.52
N ARG A 230 7.72 -26.04 0.10
CA ARG A 230 8.08 -26.88 1.26
C ARG A 230 9.09 -27.95 0.91
N GLU A 231 8.96 -28.59 -0.24
CA GLU A 231 9.88 -29.61 -0.71
C GLU A 231 11.28 -29.06 -0.98
N ARG A 232 11.36 -27.85 -1.56
CA ARG A 232 12.65 -27.19 -1.88
C ARG A 232 13.33 -26.55 -0.67
N HIS A 233 12.56 -26.10 0.30
CA HIS A 233 13.10 -25.36 1.45
C HIS A 233 13.29 -26.22 2.69
N GLY A 234 13.02 -27.53 2.59
CA GLY A 234 13.22 -28.51 3.68
C GLY A 234 12.44 -28.15 4.94
N THR A 235 12.15 -29.12 5.77
CA THR A 235 11.63 -28.91 7.12
C THR A 235 12.72 -28.34 8.03
N GLY A 236 13.08 -27.09 7.82
CA GLY A 236 13.91 -26.34 8.75
C GLY A 236 13.19 -26.26 10.08
N HIS A 237 13.82 -26.74 11.14
CA HIS A 237 13.32 -26.82 12.50
C HIS A 237 12.50 -25.59 12.91
N HIS A 238 11.28 -25.83 13.35
CA HIS A 238 10.49 -24.92 14.15
C HIS A 238 11.32 -24.44 15.36
N HIS A 239 11.86 -23.23 15.26
CA HIS A 239 12.19 -22.46 16.45
C HIS A 239 11.01 -21.53 16.74
N PRO A 240 10.29 -21.73 17.85
CA PRO A 240 9.27 -20.79 18.29
C PRO A 240 9.98 -19.62 18.97
N HIS A 241 10.44 -18.66 18.20
CA HIS A 241 10.78 -17.35 18.76
C HIS A 241 9.63 -16.38 18.54
N SER A 242 8.77 -16.34 19.55
CA SER A 242 7.94 -15.17 19.85
C SER A 242 8.84 -13.97 20.13
N GLN A 243 9.33 -13.31 19.10
CA GLN A 243 9.91 -11.99 19.27
C GLN A 243 8.78 -10.97 19.19
N ARG A 244 8.44 -10.40 20.33
CA ARG A 244 7.69 -9.16 20.45
C ARG A 244 8.32 -8.14 19.50
N ARG A 245 7.56 -7.75 18.47
CA ARG A 245 7.94 -6.61 17.63
C ARG A 245 7.97 -5.39 18.53
N GLN A 246 9.17 -4.82 18.69
CA GLN A 246 9.30 -3.48 19.23
C GLN A 246 8.58 -2.51 18.28
N PRO A 247 7.80 -1.57 18.79
CA PRO A 247 7.28 -0.49 17.99
C PRO A 247 8.46 0.28 17.39
N LEU A 248 8.35 0.67 16.14
CA LEU A 248 9.26 1.61 15.50
C LEU A 248 9.39 2.83 16.42
N ALA A 249 10.51 2.93 17.09
CA ALA A 249 10.85 4.12 17.84
C ALA A 249 11.12 5.25 16.85
N ILE A 250 10.14 6.11 16.66
CA ILE A 250 10.34 7.42 16.06
C ILE A 250 10.96 8.26 17.18
N SER A 251 12.25 8.54 17.07
CA SER A 251 12.95 9.46 17.98
C SER A 251 12.28 10.83 17.93
N PRO A 252 12.00 11.46 19.08
CA PRO A 252 11.50 12.82 19.12
C PRO A 252 12.68 13.78 18.88
N HIS A 253 12.64 14.50 17.77
CA HIS A 253 13.30 15.79 17.60
C HIS A 253 12.35 16.78 16.95
#